data_362b3b0e285fcb8fe0a5ff28c487f88b
#
_entry.id   362b3b0e285fcb8fe0a5ff28c487f88b
#
_cell.length_a   1.000
_cell.length_b   1.000
_cell.length_c   1.000
_cell.angle_alpha   90.00
_cell.angle_beta   90.00
_cell.angle_gamma   90.00
#
_symmetry.space_group_name_H-M   'P 1'
#
loop_
_entity.id
_entity.type
_entity.pdbx_description
1 polymer ?
#
loop_
_entity_poly.entity_id
_entity_poly.type
_entity_poly.pdbx_seq_one_letter_code
_entity_poly.pdbx_strand_id
1 'polypeptide(L)'
;MEKIKVWTKQIRAVLKQLENDGRYIARKEYIIKDLQEHADLVLEVYNWLSRSGPLSKDKPKDVSYPIWVSFKKDATMMNDENSVILELELDPNTITCVNIEKWGMILNYSYIPADEADAKRHRQLLADYGVSDAQAYMSRFYPQIKMEIMSSWSRVFDDNVKANSDACYGNIWEQLYSC
;
A
#
# COMPACT_ATOMS: atom_id res chain seq x y z
N MET A 1 -15.08 -22.04 2.21
CA MET A 1 -15.28 -20.68 1.65
C MET A 1 -14.75 -20.69 0.22
N GLU A 2 -15.40 -19.97 -0.67
CA GLU A 2 -14.98 -19.88 -2.07
C GLU A 2 -13.72 -19.03 -2.17
N LYS A 3 -12.66 -19.61 -2.73
CA LYS A 3 -11.41 -18.89 -2.98
C LYS A 3 -11.55 -18.01 -4.21
N ILE A 4 -10.86 -16.89 -4.23
CA ILE A 4 -10.78 -15.99 -5.39
C ILE A 4 -9.39 -16.04 -5.99
N LYS A 5 -9.33 -15.82 -7.31
CA LYS A 5 -8.07 -15.68 -8.03
C LYS A 5 -7.59 -14.24 -7.98
N VAL A 6 -6.32 -14.07 -7.65
CA VAL A 6 -5.61 -12.79 -7.70
C VAL A 6 -4.23 -12.99 -8.32
N TRP A 7 -3.61 -11.91 -8.76
CA TRP A 7 -2.33 -11.94 -9.46
C TRP A 7 -1.33 -11.00 -8.80
N THR A 8 -0.08 -11.41 -8.76
CA THR A 8 1.02 -10.57 -8.26
C THR A 8 2.22 -10.64 -9.19
N LYS A 9 2.84 -9.49 -9.46
CA LYS A 9 4.13 -9.40 -10.14
C LYS A 9 5.23 -9.51 -9.10
N GLN A 10 6.16 -10.43 -9.33
CA GLN A 10 7.30 -10.68 -8.45
C GLN A 10 8.59 -10.81 -9.25
N ILE A 11 9.74 -10.56 -8.61
CA ILE A 11 11.04 -10.89 -9.19
C ILE A 11 11.19 -12.41 -9.29
N ARG A 12 11.91 -12.90 -10.32
CA ARG A 12 12.09 -14.36 -10.54
C ARG A 12 12.71 -15.10 -9.36
N ALA A 13 13.52 -14.42 -8.54
CA ALA A 13 14.11 -15.00 -7.33
C ALA A 13 13.06 -15.53 -6.33
N VAL A 14 11.85 -14.98 -6.35
CA VAL A 14 10.74 -15.43 -5.49
C VAL A 14 10.31 -16.86 -5.81
N LEU A 15 10.39 -17.31 -7.09
CA LEU A 15 10.08 -18.68 -7.46
C LEU A 15 10.95 -19.68 -6.72
N LYS A 16 12.27 -19.44 -6.72
CA LYS A 16 13.22 -20.31 -6.00
C LYS A 16 12.97 -20.33 -4.51
N GLN A 17 12.57 -19.20 -3.93
CA GLN A 17 12.22 -19.13 -2.52
C GLN A 17 10.94 -19.94 -2.23
N LEU A 18 9.91 -19.81 -3.07
CA LEU A 18 8.67 -20.57 -2.93
C LEU A 18 8.92 -22.09 -3.07
N GLU A 19 9.73 -22.50 -4.05
CA GLU A 19 10.10 -23.91 -4.26
C GLU A 19 10.88 -24.50 -3.07
N ASN A 20 11.82 -23.74 -2.50
CA ASN A 20 12.69 -24.20 -1.42
C ASN A 20 12.02 -24.13 -0.04
N ASP A 21 11.33 -23.03 0.24
CA ASP A 21 10.84 -22.70 1.58
C ASP A 21 9.32 -22.93 1.71
N GLY A 22 8.62 -23.20 0.60
CA GLY A 22 7.16 -23.33 0.55
C GLY A 22 6.41 -22.02 0.86
N ARG A 23 7.14 -20.91 1.06
CA ARG A 23 6.59 -19.64 1.53
C ARG A 23 7.40 -18.46 1.01
N TYR A 24 6.71 -17.38 0.66
CA TYR A 24 7.32 -16.09 0.37
C TYR A 24 6.71 -14.98 1.24
N ILE A 25 7.54 -14.10 1.74
CA ILE A 25 7.19 -12.86 2.43
C ILE A 25 7.94 -11.69 1.81
N ALA A 26 7.32 -10.52 1.76
CA ALA A 26 7.97 -9.32 1.25
C ALA A 26 9.08 -8.87 2.21
N ARG A 27 10.31 -8.76 1.69
CA ARG A 27 11.50 -8.38 2.45
C ARG A 27 11.89 -6.94 2.15
N LYS A 28 12.36 -6.24 3.18
CA LYS A 28 12.82 -4.86 3.09
C LYS A 28 13.89 -4.66 2.00
N GLU A 29 14.80 -5.60 1.87
CA GLU A 29 15.91 -5.56 0.93
C GLU A 29 15.43 -5.51 -0.53
N TYR A 30 14.34 -6.20 -0.86
CA TYR A 30 13.74 -6.16 -2.20
C TYR A 30 13.08 -4.83 -2.47
N ILE A 31 12.38 -4.26 -1.49
CA ILE A 31 11.75 -2.94 -1.59
C ILE A 31 12.80 -1.85 -1.80
N ILE A 32 13.89 -1.89 -1.01
CA ILE A 32 15.00 -0.92 -1.14
C ILE A 32 15.66 -1.05 -2.53
N LYS A 33 15.90 -2.26 -2.99
CA LYS A 33 16.52 -2.50 -4.31
C LYS A 33 15.66 -1.98 -5.46
N ASP A 34 14.36 -2.10 -5.34
CA ASP A 34 13.40 -1.65 -6.37
C ASP A 34 13.25 -0.13 -6.40
N LEU A 35 13.23 0.51 -5.23
CA LEU A 35 12.92 1.93 -5.05
C LEU A 35 14.14 2.86 -4.99
N GLN A 36 15.35 2.32 -4.81
CA GLN A 36 16.62 3.05 -4.78
C GLN A 36 16.60 4.31 -3.88
N GLU A 37 16.77 5.49 -4.48
CA GLU A 37 16.86 6.78 -3.75
C GLU A 37 15.57 7.17 -3.01
N HIS A 38 14.42 6.65 -3.44
CA HIS A 38 13.12 6.91 -2.81
C HIS A 38 12.74 5.91 -1.71
N ALA A 39 13.62 4.93 -1.43
CA ALA A 39 13.30 3.83 -0.54
C ALA A 39 12.90 4.29 0.87
N ASP A 40 13.61 5.23 1.46
CA ASP A 40 13.36 5.65 2.85
C ASP A 40 11.98 6.30 3.02
N LEU A 41 11.57 7.15 2.09
CA LEU A 41 10.27 7.81 2.13
C LEU A 41 9.12 6.81 1.94
N VAL A 42 9.25 5.92 0.96
CA VAL A 42 8.27 4.88 0.72
C VAL A 42 8.21 3.89 1.86
N LEU A 43 9.33 3.53 2.48
CA LEU A 43 9.36 2.66 3.66
C LEU A 43 8.62 3.28 4.86
N GLU A 44 8.65 4.60 5.05
CA GLU A 44 7.85 5.26 6.09
C GLU A 44 6.35 5.02 5.88
N VAL A 45 5.89 5.17 4.64
CA VAL A 45 4.50 4.91 4.25
C VAL A 45 4.14 3.43 4.38
N TYR A 46 5.00 2.51 3.95
CA TYR A 46 4.80 1.07 4.13
C TYR A 46 4.80 0.65 5.60
N ASN A 47 5.63 1.26 6.44
CA ASN A 47 5.62 1.04 7.88
C ASN A 47 4.29 1.50 8.50
N TRP A 48 3.75 2.63 8.05
CA TRP A 48 2.43 3.08 8.46
C TRP A 48 1.35 2.07 8.02
N LEU A 49 1.33 1.65 6.75
CA LEU A 49 0.37 0.66 6.22
C LEU A 49 0.38 -0.64 7.02
N SER A 50 1.58 -1.15 7.32
CA SER A 50 1.76 -2.40 8.06
C SER A 50 1.26 -2.37 9.49
N ARG A 51 1.07 -1.18 10.06
CA ARG A 51 0.56 -1.00 11.44
C ARG A 51 -0.90 -0.60 11.49
N SER A 52 -1.41 0.03 10.44
CA SER A 52 -2.72 0.69 10.42
C SER A 52 -3.78 -0.07 9.62
N GLY A 53 -3.37 -1.04 8.77
CA GLY A 53 -4.29 -1.81 7.95
C GLY A 53 -5.25 -2.68 8.77
N PRO A 54 -6.46 -2.97 8.28
CA PRO A 54 -7.48 -3.76 8.97
C PRO A 54 -6.95 -5.12 9.45
N LEU A 55 -6.13 -5.80 8.65
CA LEU A 55 -5.52 -7.09 8.97
C LEU A 55 -4.14 -6.98 9.64
N SER A 56 -3.73 -5.79 10.07
CA SER A 56 -2.41 -5.59 10.70
C SER A 56 -2.20 -6.43 11.97
N LYS A 57 -3.28 -6.75 12.68
CA LYS A 57 -3.25 -7.59 13.90
C LYS A 57 -3.03 -9.06 13.59
N ASP A 58 -3.42 -9.51 12.40
CA ASP A 58 -3.29 -10.90 11.94
C ASP A 58 -1.97 -11.15 11.22
N LYS A 59 -1.15 -10.12 11.12
CA LYS A 59 0.16 -10.17 10.48
C LYS A 59 1.09 -11.15 11.21
N PRO A 60 1.69 -12.14 10.50
CA PRO A 60 2.71 -13.01 11.09
C PRO A 60 3.88 -12.19 11.66
N LYS A 61 4.47 -12.67 12.76
CA LYS A 61 5.51 -11.93 13.50
C LYS A 61 6.77 -11.64 12.68
N ASP A 62 7.09 -12.50 11.75
CA ASP A 62 8.26 -12.43 10.87
C ASP A 62 8.01 -11.64 9.58
N VAL A 63 6.78 -11.14 9.37
CA VAL A 63 6.40 -10.36 8.19
C VAL A 63 6.45 -8.87 8.50
N SER A 64 7.14 -8.08 7.69
CA SER A 64 7.24 -6.62 7.84
C SER A 64 6.33 -5.86 6.90
N TYR A 65 6.17 -6.33 5.67
CA TYR A 65 5.46 -5.62 4.60
C TYR A 65 4.47 -6.52 3.88
N PRO A 66 3.36 -5.96 3.37
CA PRO A 66 2.41 -6.72 2.58
C PRO A 66 2.94 -7.00 1.17
N ILE A 67 2.40 -8.05 0.57
CA ILE A 67 2.53 -8.34 -0.85
C ILE A 67 1.31 -7.74 -1.55
N TRP A 68 1.54 -6.99 -2.64
CA TRP A 68 0.48 -6.42 -3.45
C TRP A 68 -0.06 -7.43 -4.45
N VAL A 69 -1.37 -7.52 -4.54
CA VAL A 69 -2.07 -8.38 -5.49
C VAL A 69 -3.10 -7.59 -6.28
N SER A 70 -3.34 -7.99 -7.51
CA SER A 70 -4.37 -7.43 -8.38
C SER A 70 -5.53 -8.41 -8.49
N PHE A 71 -6.75 -7.89 -8.55
CA PHE A 71 -7.98 -8.68 -8.82
C PHE A 71 -8.20 -8.96 -10.31
N LYS A 72 -7.35 -8.40 -11.19
CA LYS A 72 -7.37 -8.64 -12.63
C LYS A 72 -5.94 -8.87 -13.11
N LYS A 73 -5.78 -9.87 -14.00
CA LYS A 73 -4.46 -10.22 -14.55
C LYS A 73 -3.81 -9.08 -15.34
N ASP A 74 -4.59 -8.38 -16.13
CA ASP A 74 -4.16 -7.26 -16.98
C ASP A 74 -3.95 -5.94 -16.18
N ALA A 75 -4.39 -5.88 -14.94
CA ALA A 75 -4.08 -4.77 -14.04
C ALA A 75 -2.76 -4.96 -13.27
N THR A 76 -2.07 -6.10 -13.47
CA THR A 76 -0.68 -6.24 -13.00
C THR A 76 0.23 -5.38 -13.89
N MET A 77 1.29 -4.83 -13.30
CA MET A 77 2.28 -4.10 -14.09
C MET A 77 2.87 -4.98 -15.20
N MET A 78 3.32 -4.34 -16.29
CA MET A 78 3.93 -5.06 -17.41
C MET A 78 5.07 -5.96 -16.93
N ASN A 79 5.08 -7.21 -17.44
CA ASN A 79 6.11 -8.18 -17.14
C ASN A 79 7.40 -7.82 -17.90
N ASP A 80 8.54 -8.07 -17.29
CA ASP A 80 9.87 -7.90 -17.86
C ASP A 80 10.68 -9.19 -17.70
N GLU A 81 11.90 -9.25 -18.26
CA GLU A 81 12.73 -10.44 -18.25
C GLU A 81 13.11 -10.93 -16.82
N ASN A 82 13.10 -10.02 -15.85
CA ASN A 82 13.49 -10.29 -14.46
C ASN A 82 12.28 -10.56 -13.54
N SER A 83 11.07 -10.46 -14.05
CA SER A 83 9.86 -10.64 -13.28
C SER A 83 8.99 -11.79 -13.78
N VAL A 84 8.05 -12.18 -12.94
CA VAL A 84 7.01 -13.18 -13.24
C VAL A 84 5.68 -12.68 -12.66
N ILE A 85 4.60 -13.06 -13.32
CA ILE A 85 3.24 -12.87 -12.80
C ILE A 85 2.78 -14.22 -12.25
N LEU A 86 2.45 -14.25 -10.98
CA LEU A 86 1.94 -15.42 -10.29
C LEU A 86 0.44 -15.29 -10.09
N GLU A 87 -0.30 -16.37 -10.33
CA GLU A 87 -1.72 -16.51 -10.01
C GLU A 87 -1.84 -17.19 -8.66
N LEU A 88 -2.64 -16.63 -7.76
CA LEU A 88 -2.87 -17.11 -6.41
C LEU A 88 -4.37 -17.37 -6.21
N GLU A 89 -4.70 -18.45 -5.48
CA GLU A 89 -6.07 -18.73 -5.02
C GLU A 89 -6.15 -18.49 -3.51
N LEU A 90 -6.84 -17.45 -3.08
CA LEU A 90 -6.87 -16.97 -1.70
C LEU A 90 -8.30 -16.90 -1.14
N ASP A 91 -8.41 -17.03 0.17
CA ASP A 91 -9.61 -16.64 0.91
C ASP A 91 -9.73 -15.11 0.85
N PRO A 92 -10.85 -14.54 0.35
CA PRO A 92 -11.03 -13.10 0.27
C PRO A 92 -10.89 -12.38 1.62
N ASN A 93 -11.16 -13.06 2.74
CA ASN A 93 -11.01 -12.49 4.08
C ASN A 93 -9.54 -12.26 4.50
N THR A 94 -8.58 -12.83 3.77
CA THR A 94 -7.14 -12.61 4.01
C THR A 94 -6.57 -11.44 3.21
N ILE A 95 -7.40 -10.76 2.43
CA ILE A 95 -6.99 -9.69 1.53
C ILE A 95 -7.53 -8.35 2.05
N THR A 96 -6.65 -7.41 2.31
CA THR A 96 -7.04 -6.01 2.55
C THR A 96 -7.15 -5.28 1.23
N CYS A 97 -8.34 -4.79 0.88
CA CYS A 97 -8.52 -3.91 -0.28
C CYS A 97 -8.00 -2.50 0.02
N VAL A 98 -7.26 -1.94 -0.92
CA VAL A 98 -6.70 -0.59 -0.84
C VAL A 98 -7.08 0.15 -2.12
N ASN A 99 -7.87 1.21 -2.00
CA ASN A 99 -8.25 2.03 -3.15
C ASN A 99 -7.02 2.69 -3.76
N ILE A 100 -6.85 2.55 -5.08
CA ILE A 100 -5.62 2.97 -5.81
C ILE A 100 -5.42 4.48 -5.74
N GLU A 101 -6.48 5.26 -5.87
CA GLU A 101 -6.41 6.73 -5.86
C GLU A 101 -6.00 7.24 -4.47
N LYS A 102 -6.67 6.76 -3.42
CA LYS A 102 -6.32 7.12 -2.04
C LYS A 102 -4.90 6.68 -1.67
N TRP A 103 -4.47 5.51 -2.15
CA TRP A 103 -3.10 5.05 -1.96
C TRP A 103 -2.09 5.97 -2.66
N GLY A 104 -2.41 6.42 -3.87
CA GLY A 104 -1.62 7.43 -4.57
C GLY A 104 -1.49 8.74 -3.78
N MET A 105 -2.55 9.17 -3.10
CA MET A 105 -2.49 10.34 -2.20
C MET A 105 -1.49 10.10 -1.05
N ILE A 106 -1.53 8.94 -0.41
CA ILE A 106 -0.59 8.58 0.67
C ILE A 106 0.86 8.57 0.17
N LEU A 107 1.12 7.97 -1.00
CA LEU A 107 2.46 7.96 -1.61
C LEU A 107 2.98 9.37 -1.93
N ASN A 108 2.09 10.32 -2.16
CA ASN A 108 2.41 11.73 -2.38
C ASN A 108 2.35 12.57 -1.09
N TYR A 109 2.24 11.94 0.08
CA TYR A 109 2.12 12.60 1.39
C TYR A 109 0.93 13.55 1.49
N SER A 110 -0.12 13.29 0.74
CA SER A 110 -1.31 14.15 0.67
C SER A 110 -2.32 13.79 1.74
N TYR A 111 -3.09 14.79 2.13
CA TYR A 111 -4.26 14.65 2.99
C TYR A 111 -5.39 13.95 2.23
N ILE A 112 -6.04 12.97 2.84
CA ILE A 112 -7.25 12.34 2.32
C ILE A 112 -8.46 13.00 2.98
N PRO A 113 -9.22 13.86 2.29
CA PRO A 113 -10.38 14.54 2.89
C PRO A 113 -11.53 13.56 3.13
N ALA A 114 -12.29 13.79 4.18
CA ALA A 114 -13.51 13.02 4.47
C ALA A 114 -14.64 13.37 3.48
N ASP A 115 -14.74 14.66 3.15
CA ASP A 115 -15.72 15.22 2.23
C ASP A 115 -15.20 16.56 1.65
N GLU A 116 -16.02 17.23 0.84
CA GLU A 116 -15.64 18.50 0.19
C GLU A 116 -15.47 19.64 1.21
N ALA A 117 -16.22 19.67 2.30
CA ALA A 117 -16.08 20.69 3.33
C ALA A 117 -14.73 20.53 4.05
N ASP A 118 -14.35 19.30 4.38
CA ASP A 118 -13.06 18.96 4.97
C ASP A 118 -11.91 19.25 4.00
N ALA A 119 -12.08 18.94 2.71
CA ALA A 119 -11.10 19.29 1.67
C ALA A 119 -10.86 20.80 1.59
N LYS A 120 -11.93 21.59 1.63
CA LYS A 120 -11.84 23.06 1.60
C LYS A 120 -11.15 23.60 2.85
N ARG A 121 -11.49 23.06 4.01
CA ARG A 121 -10.86 23.43 5.29
C ARG A 121 -9.36 23.18 5.26
N HIS A 122 -8.95 21.99 4.81
CA HIS A 122 -7.54 21.63 4.74
C HIS A 122 -6.77 22.48 3.71
N ARG A 123 -7.34 22.74 2.53
CA ARG A 123 -6.75 23.66 1.55
C ARG A 123 -6.55 25.07 2.13
N GLN A 124 -7.51 25.57 2.92
CA GLN A 124 -7.37 26.87 3.58
C GLN A 124 -6.22 26.85 4.59
N LEU A 125 -6.12 25.80 5.40
CA LEU A 125 -5.01 25.62 6.34
C LEU A 125 -3.64 25.68 5.62
N LEU A 126 -3.47 24.95 4.52
CA LEU A 126 -2.24 24.98 3.74
C LEU A 126 -1.95 26.37 3.16
N ALA A 127 -2.98 27.05 2.65
CA ALA A 127 -2.87 28.41 2.13
C ALA A 127 -2.42 29.42 3.19
N ASP A 128 -2.94 29.31 4.42
CA ASP A 128 -2.59 30.20 5.54
C ASP A 128 -1.11 30.06 5.93
N TYR A 129 -0.53 28.87 5.74
CA TYR A 129 0.90 28.62 5.98
C TYR A 129 1.77 28.74 4.72
N GLY A 130 1.19 28.90 3.54
CA GLY A 130 1.89 29.02 2.27
C GLY A 130 2.66 27.75 1.88
N VAL A 131 2.13 26.57 2.20
CA VAL A 131 2.79 25.27 1.96
C VAL A 131 1.85 24.29 1.26
N SER A 132 2.42 23.28 0.60
CA SER A 132 1.70 22.10 0.13
C SER A 132 1.75 20.98 1.18
N ASP A 133 0.91 19.95 1.02
CA ASP A 133 0.95 18.74 1.84
C ASP A 133 2.35 18.13 1.92
N ALA A 134 2.96 17.89 0.76
CA ALA A 134 4.30 17.28 0.70
C ALA A 134 5.36 18.16 1.39
N GLN A 135 5.30 19.48 1.20
CA GLN A 135 6.21 20.40 1.90
C GLN A 135 6.00 20.36 3.41
N ALA A 136 4.76 20.37 3.88
CA ALA A 136 4.45 20.31 5.30
C ALA A 136 4.87 18.95 5.89
N TYR A 137 4.61 17.85 5.18
CA TYR A 137 4.96 16.50 5.62
C TYR A 137 6.47 16.30 5.75
N MET A 138 7.24 16.73 4.77
CA MET A 138 8.71 16.56 4.76
C MET A 138 9.44 17.57 5.67
N SER A 139 8.76 18.66 6.05
CA SER A 139 9.34 19.69 6.89
C SER A 139 9.19 19.36 8.37
N ARG A 140 10.21 19.66 9.17
CA ARG A 140 10.13 19.63 10.63
C ARG A 140 9.41 20.83 11.24
N PHE A 141 9.07 21.84 10.43
CA PHE A 141 8.47 23.09 10.93
C PHE A 141 6.94 23.03 11.04
N TYR A 142 6.30 22.01 10.44
CA TYR A 142 4.84 21.87 10.41
C TYR A 142 4.35 20.53 11.02
N PRO A 143 4.76 20.21 12.28
CA PRO A 143 4.44 18.89 12.86
C PRO A 143 2.93 18.65 13.01
N GLN A 144 2.15 19.70 13.24
CA GLN A 144 0.71 19.61 13.40
C GLN A 144 0.02 19.28 12.06
N ILE A 145 0.46 19.91 10.97
CA ILE A 145 -0.05 19.61 9.62
C ILE A 145 0.35 18.19 9.20
N LYS A 146 1.61 17.79 9.47
CA LYS A 146 2.07 16.42 9.25
C LYS A 146 1.21 15.39 10.00
N MET A 147 0.91 15.64 11.27
CA MET A 147 0.04 14.75 12.04
C MET A 147 -1.38 14.68 11.48
N GLU A 148 -1.94 15.80 11.03
CA GLU A 148 -3.26 15.85 10.40
C GLU A 148 -3.28 15.03 9.10
N ILE A 149 -2.27 15.19 8.25
CA ILE A 149 -2.10 14.40 7.01
C ILE A 149 -2.07 12.90 7.35
N MET A 150 -1.19 12.48 8.25
CA MET A 150 -1.05 11.07 8.65
C MET A 150 -2.34 10.50 9.26
N SER A 151 -3.05 11.29 10.06
CA SER A 151 -4.32 10.87 10.66
C SER A 151 -5.41 10.63 9.62
N SER A 152 -5.38 11.37 8.50
CA SER A 152 -6.34 11.20 7.41
C SER A 152 -6.13 9.91 6.61
N TRP A 153 -4.93 9.33 6.65
CA TRP A 153 -4.57 8.17 5.82
C TRP A 153 -5.40 6.92 6.13
N SER A 154 -5.89 6.75 7.35
CA SER A 154 -6.80 5.65 7.71
C SER A 154 -8.07 5.61 6.83
N ARG A 155 -8.43 6.72 6.22
CA ARG A 155 -9.55 6.83 5.28
C ARG A 155 -9.33 6.06 3.96
N VAL A 156 -8.11 5.56 3.72
CA VAL A 156 -7.83 4.66 2.59
C VAL A 156 -8.64 3.35 2.68
N PHE A 157 -8.99 2.94 3.90
CA PHE A 157 -9.78 1.74 4.20
C PHE A 157 -11.27 2.03 4.43
N ASP A 158 -11.71 3.29 4.36
CA ASP A 158 -13.09 3.69 4.59
C ASP A 158 -13.82 3.86 3.26
N ASP A 159 -14.75 2.95 2.97
CA ASP A 159 -15.54 2.97 1.74
C ASP A 159 -16.56 4.13 1.69
N ASN A 160 -16.87 4.76 2.83
CA ASN A 160 -17.73 5.95 2.85
C ASN A 160 -17.01 7.21 2.36
N VAL A 161 -15.69 7.23 2.45
CA VAL A 161 -14.88 8.31 1.89
C VAL A 161 -14.70 8.06 0.40
N LYS A 162 -15.37 8.87 -0.42
CA LYS A 162 -15.41 8.69 -1.87
C LYS A 162 -14.05 8.94 -2.52
N ALA A 163 -13.74 8.13 -3.51
CA ALA A 163 -12.70 8.36 -4.52
C ALA A 163 -13.37 8.50 -5.89
N ASN A 164 -12.66 9.00 -6.90
CA ASN A 164 -13.21 9.10 -8.25
C ASN A 164 -13.26 7.73 -8.95
N SER A 165 -12.53 6.77 -8.44
CA SER A 165 -12.49 5.40 -8.95
C SER A 165 -12.62 4.39 -7.81
N ASP A 166 -13.38 3.32 -8.04
CA ASP A 166 -13.50 2.18 -7.13
C ASP A 166 -12.37 1.14 -7.35
N ALA A 167 -11.41 1.45 -8.20
CA ALA A 167 -10.30 0.54 -8.47
C ALA A 167 -9.46 0.33 -7.22
N CYS A 168 -9.17 -0.94 -6.91
CA CYS A 168 -8.37 -1.30 -5.74
C CYS A 168 -7.33 -2.38 -6.06
N TYR A 169 -6.27 -2.37 -5.28
CA TYR A 169 -5.35 -3.50 -5.11
C TYR A 169 -5.62 -4.22 -3.80
N GLY A 170 -5.22 -5.50 -3.72
CA GLY A 170 -5.22 -6.24 -2.49
C GLY A 170 -3.83 -6.22 -1.83
N ASN A 171 -3.83 -6.29 -0.51
CA ASN A 171 -2.64 -6.59 0.29
C ASN A 171 -2.82 -7.92 0.99
N ILE A 172 -1.80 -8.76 0.95
CA ILE A 172 -1.69 -10.00 1.70
C ILE A 172 -0.37 -10.03 2.48
N TRP A 173 -0.31 -10.79 3.56
CA TRP A 173 0.90 -10.82 4.39
C TRP A 173 1.93 -11.84 3.91
N GLU A 174 1.48 -12.93 3.33
CA GLU A 174 2.36 -14.00 2.87
C GLU A 174 1.76 -14.72 1.66
N GLN A 175 2.64 -15.30 0.87
CA GLN A 175 2.28 -16.18 -0.24
C GLN A 175 2.76 -17.58 0.11
N LEU A 176 1.84 -18.55 0.10
CA LEU A 176 2.15 -19.96 0.28
C LEU A 176 2.23 -20.66 -1.07
N TYR A 177 3.19 -21.55 -1.20
CA TYR A 177 3.28 -22.46 -2.34
C TYR A 177 2.41 -23.67 -2.06
N SER A 178 1.40 -23.89 -2.89
CA SER A 178 0.60 -25.12 -2.89
C SER A 178 0.88 -25.88 -4.18
N CYS A 179 1.40 -27.09 -4.06
CA CYS A 179 1.49 -28.03 -5.19
C CYS A 179 0.12 -28.46 -5.65
#